data_88715af13edee03b6ee2c1931042c9d8
#
_entry.id   88715af13edee03b6ee2c1931042c9d8
#
_cell.length_a   1.000
_cell.length_b   1.000
_cell.length_c   1.000
_cell.angle_alpha   90.00
_cell.angle_beta   90.00
_cell.angle_gamma   90.00
#
_symmetry.space_group_name_H-M   'P 1'
#
loop_
_entity.id
_entity.type
_entity.pdbx_description
1 polymer ?
#
loop_
_entity_poly.entity_id
_entity_poly.type
_entity_poly.pdbx_seq_one_letter_code
_entity_poly.pdbx_strand_id
1 'polypeptide(L)'
;MRHLTLIFLVVLALGALPGCKRIEDKLRRLAEQSGVTPKPPPPAEPVLTPEEQAIEKKLQESALLAAGVPEPEVPKAPEFELNKSAVVSILGYHDFRDRGGSPMLIAAPKFREQMQAIKDSKIPVISLTDVMAWKKGEKNIPEEAIVITMDDGWEGVHTFAYPVLRDFGFPFTIYLYKKYVNIGGRSLSWDQIKEMMQHGCEIGSHSVSHESLKKRTKSAKTDADFQQWILSELKDSREFLEQNLKIKCTSFAYPFGIFDEAVMETGLQIGYESLVTVNGQKVTWDTPNGKLGRYIIHGDSDTNFKLATSFRGRGVVGSNKFLLADAKNDKGEQLIDLSPKPDEVTANRMPVITAGLKKIGTIVPASIKLRVAGLGTVPATYDPATMTVRYPFPYKLRHEECAVSLSFQRDATQPAEVVSWRFKIDLKASYLPVQ
;
A
#
# COMPACT_ATOMS: atom_id res chain seq x y z
N MET A 1 -23.73 18.13 -35.99
CA MET A 1 -24.15 18.71 -34.70
C MET A 1 -23.25 19.83 -34.15
N ARG A 2 -22.05 20.10 -34.66
CA ARG A 2 -21.15 21.16 -34.18
C ARG A 2 -21.45 22.59 -34.74
N HIS A 3 -22.25 22.71 -35.77
CA HIS A 3 -22.58 24.02 -36.37
C HIS A 3 -23.85 24.66 -35.82
N LEU A 4 -24.71 23.90 -35.10
CA LEU A 4 -25.92 24.47 -34.48
C LEU A 4 -25.65 25.17 -33.15
N THR A 5 -24.61 24.77 -32.41
CA THR A 5 -24.25 25.37 -31.11
C THR A 5 -23.61 26.75 -31.24
N LEU A 6 -22.98 27.03 -32.36
CA LEU A 6 -22.33 28.33 -32.61
C LEU A 6 -23.34 29.44 -32.96
N ILE A 7 -24.49 29.08 -33.57
CA ILE A 7 -25.56 30.05 -33.92
C ILE A 7 -26.31 30.49 -32.67
N PHE A 8 -26.42 29.66 -31.62
CA PHE A 8 -27.09 30.01 -30.36
C PHE A 8 -26.27 30.97 -29.47
N LEU A 9 -24.97 30.92 -29.53
CA LEU A 9 -24.08 31.83 -28.77
C LEU A 9 -24.01 33.26 -29.35
N VAL A 10 -24.25 33.42 -30.64
CA VAL A 10 -24.25 34.73 -31.31
C VAL A 10 -25.56 35.52 -31.06
N VAL A 11 -26.67 34.81 -30.79
CA VAL A 11 -27.96 35.47 -30.50
C VAL A 11 -28.00 36.04 -29.07
N LEU A 12 -27.26 35.47 -28.11
CA LEU A 12 -27.20 35.99 -26.73
C LEU A 12 -26.32 37.25 -26.58
N ALA A 13 -25.43 37.53 -27.53
CA ALA A 13 -24.56 38.69 -27.48
C ALA A 13 -25.14 39.98 -28.14
N LEU A 14 -26.26 39.87 -28.84
CA LEU A 14 -26.85 40.96 -29.61
C LEU A 14 -28.08 41.62 -28.96
N GLY A 15 -28.48 41.20 -27.77
CA GLY A 15 -29.71 41.70 -27.08
C GLY A 15 -29.66 43.12 -26.51
N ALA A 16 -28.58 43.86 -26.69
CA ALA A 16 -28.38 45.17 -26.06
C ALA A 16 -28.37 46.41 -27.01
N LEU A 17 -28.76 46.26 -28.28
CA LEU A 17 -28.80 47.39 -29.21
C LEU A 17 -30.21 47.70 -29.71
N PRO A 18 -30.70 48.96 -29.60
CA PRO A 18 -32.01 49.33 -30.09
C PRO A 18 -32.02 49.39 -31.64
N GLY A 19 -32.67 48.44 -32.28
CA GLY A 19 -32.82 48.38 -33.74
C GLY A 19 -33.06 47.00 -34.35
N CYS A 20 -32.93 45.89 -33.61
CA CYS A 20 -32.91 44.53 -34.14
C CYS A 20 -34.27 43.76 -34.14
N LYS A 21 -35.41 44.39 -33.81
CA LYS A 21 -36.73 43.71 -33.85
C LYS A 21 -37.03 42.97 -35.17
N ARG A 22 -36.56 43.52 -36.27
CA ARG A 22 -36.79 42.98 -37.61
C ARG A 22 -36.05 41.65 -37.89
N ILE A 23 -34.94 41.41 -37.20
CA ILE A 23 -34.13 40.20 -37.31
C ILE A 23 -34.70 39.13 -36.37
N GLU A 24 -35.16 39.48 -35.17
CA GLU A 24 -35.82 38.58 -34.23
C GLU A 24 -37.10 38.00 -34.81
N ASP A 25 -37.95 38.83 -35.45
CA ASP A 25 -39.18 38.40 -36.09
C ASP A 25 -38.92 37.44 -37.25
N LYS A 26 -37.83 37.63 -37.98
CA LYS A 26 -37.47 36.76 -39.09
C LYS A 26 -36.91 35.39 -38.60
N LEU A 27 -36.16 35.37 -37.52
CA LEU A 27 -35.63 34.17 -36.88
C LEU A 27 -36.76 33.36 -36.20
N ARG A 28 -37.72 34.07 -35.61
CA ARG A 28 -38.89 33.44 -35.00
C ARG A 28 -39.76 32.72 -36.02
N ARG A 29 -39.99 33.33 -37.19
CA ARG A 29 -40.73 32.68 -38.30
C ARG A 29 -40.03 31.46 -38.87
N LEU A 30 -38.68 31.46 -38.88
CA LEU A 30 -37.89 30.32 -39.30
C LEU A 30 -37.92 29.18 -38.28
N ALA A 31 -37.96 29.48 -37.00
CA ALA A 31 -38.09 28.49 -35.91
C ALA A 31 -39.48 27.84 -35.92
N GLU A 32 -40.55 28.63 -36.17
CA GLU A 32 -41.92 28.11 -36.27
C GLU A 32 -42.10 27.17 -37.49
N GLN A 33 -41.35 27.38 -38.56
CA GLN A 33 -41.38 26.50 -39.75
C GLN A 33 -40.60 25.22 -39.56
N SER A 34 -39.70 25.16 -38.55
CA SER A 34 -38.88 23.94 -38.30
C SER A 34 -39.47 23.01 -37.24
N GLY A 35 -40.67 23.29 -36.69
CA GLY A 35 -41.37 22.42 -35.74
C GLY A 35 -40.73 22.34 -34.34
N VAL A 36 -39.81 23.25 -34.02
CA VAL A 36 -39.14 23.29 -32.70
C VAL A 36 -39.91 24.28 -31.81
N THR A 37 -40.57 23.79 -30.78
CA THR A 37 -41.24 24.64 -29.77
C THR A 37 -40.16 25.41 -28.97
N PRO A 38 -40.21 26.75 -28.89
CA PRO A 38 -39.26 27.53 -28.11
C PRO A 38 -39.42 27.26 -26.61
N LYS A 39 -38.32 26.94 -25.96
CA LYS A 39 -38.25 26.83 -24.49
C LYS A 39 -38.56 28.25 -23.91
N PRO A 40 -39.37 28.35 -22.85
CA PRO A 40 -39.64 29.62 -22.20
C PRO A 40 -38.35 30.31 -21.79
N PRO A 41 -38.26 31.65 -21.85
CA PRO A 41 -37.07 32.39 -21.44
C PRO A 41 -36.74 32.09 -19.97
N PRO A 42 -35.45 32.05 -19.58
CA PRO A 42 -35.08 31.93 -18.17
C PRO A 42 -35.69 33.12 -17.38
N PRO A 43 -36.01 32.90 -16.10
CA PRO A 43 -36.50 33.98 -15.25
C PRO A 43 -35.48 35.11 -15.24
N ALA A 44 -35.96 36.36 -15.24
CA ALA A 44 -35.12 37.55 -15.19
C ALA A 44 -34.18 37.44 -13.99
N GLU A 45 -32.88 37.73 -14.22
CA GLU A 45 -31.89 37.75 -13.14
C GLU A 45 -32.36 38.73 -12.05
N PRO A 46 -32.26 38.33 -10.78
CA PRO A 46 -32.64 39.24 -9.68
C PRO A 46 -31.80 40.51 -9.72
N VAL A 47 -32.47 41.64 -9.68
CA VAL A 47 -31.83 42.96 -9.58
C VAL A 47 -31.15 43.01 -8.22
N LEU A 48 -29.81 43.01 -8.20
CA LEU A 48 -29.01 43.07 -6.99
C LEU A 48 -29.33 44.31 -6.17
N THR A 49 -29.45 44.16 -4.89
CA THR A 49 -29.61 45.27 -3.96
C THR A 49 -28.35 46.15 -3.93
N PRO A 50 -28.46 47.44 -3.50
CA PRO A 50 -27.28 48.30 -3.40
C PRO A 50 -26.13 47.73 -2.58
N GLU A 51 -26.41 46.90 -1.57
CA GLU A 51 -25.40 46.23 -0.76
C GLU A 51 -24.71 45.08 -1.55
N GLU A 52 -25.46 44.30 -2.30
CA GLU A 52 -24.92 43.22 -3.14
C GLU A 52 -24.08 43.79 -4.28
N GLN A 53 -24.49 44.92 -4.89
CA GLN A 53 -23.68 45.65 -5.89
C GLN A 53 -22.37 46.20 -5.31
N ALA A 54 -22.38 46.63 -4.04
CA ALA A 54 -21.16 47.07 -3.36
C ALA A 54 -20.21 45.92 -3.04
N ILE A 55 -20.75 44.74 -2.74
CA ILE A 55 -19.96 43.49 -2.52
C ILE A 55 -19.36 43.02 -3.84
N GLU A 56 -20.14 42.98 -4.92
CA GLU A 56 -19.67 42.58 -6.24
C GLU A 56 -18.58 43.49 -6.77
N LYS A 57 -18.71 44.82 -6.56
CA LYS A 57 -17.68 45.82 -6.91
C LYS A 57 -16.38 45.59 -6.11
N LYS A 58 -16.47 45.29 -4.81
CA LYS A 58 -15.30 44.93 -3.99
C LYS A 58 -14.65 43.65 -4.43
N LEU A 59 -15.42 42.63 -4.84
CA LEU A 59 -14.91 41.37 -5.38
C LEU A 59 -14.21 41.59 -6.72
N GLN A 60 -14.76 42.42 -7.61
CA GLN A 60 -14.13 42.82 -8.88
C GLN A 60 -12.84 43.63 -8.67
N GLU A 61 -12.82 44.58 -7.74
CA GLU A 61 -11.61 45.31 -7.38
C GLU A 61 -10.53 44.40 -6.76
N SER A 62 -10.94 43.43 -5.91
CA SER A 62 -10.06 42.41 -5.34
C SER A 62 -9.50 41.44 -6.41
N ALA A 63 -10.32 41.09 -7.39
CA ALA A 63 -9.89 40.22 -8.52
C ALA A 63 -8.94 40.98 -9.46
N LEU A 64 -9.14 42.29 -9.68
CA LEU A 64 -8.22 43.13 -10.46
C LEU A 64 -6.86 43.31 -9.75
N LEU A 65 -6.87 43.46 -8.41
CA LEU A 65 -5.65 43.53 -7.61
C LEU A 65 -4.91 42.16 -7.62
N ALA A 66 -5.63 41.05 -7.60
CA ALA A 66 -5.04 39.72 -7.71
C ALA A 66 -4.48 39.40 -9.11
N ALA A 67 -5.08 39.99 -10.16
CA ALA A 67 -4.60 39.85 -11.54
C ALA A 67 -3.26 40.56 -11.82
N GLY A 68 -2.84 41.45 -10.94
CA GLY A 68 -1.54 42.11 -11.00
C GLY A 68 -0.44 41.46 -10.17
N VAL A 69 -0.77 40.44 -9.38
CA VAL A 69 0.22 39.64 -8.64
C VAL A 69 0.78 38.62 -9.62
N PRO A 70 2.11 38.60 -9.90
CA PRO A 70 2.70 37.53 -10.69
C PRO A 70 2.33 36.19 -10.05
N GLU A 71 1.79 35.31 -10.86
CA GLU A 71 1.49 33.92 -10.43
C GLU A 71 2.72 33.38 -9.67
N PRO A 72 2.56 32.87 -8.43
CA PRO A 72 3.72 32.35 -7.70
C PRO A 72 4.39 31.33 -8.61
N GLU A 73 5.67 31.57 -8.94
CA GLU A 73 6.46 30.61 -9.72
C GLU A 73 6.26 29.24 -9.07
N VAL A 74 5.52 28.36 -9.75
CA VAL A 74 5.44 26.96 -9.37
C VAL A 74 6.89 26.47 -9.35
N PRO A 75 7.44 26.03 -8.21
CA PRO A 75 8.80 25.57 -8.15
C PRO A 75 8.97 24.54 -9.25
N LYS A 76 9.87 24.77 -10.21
CA LYS A 76 10.23 23.77 -11.21
C LYS A 76 10.53 22.51 -10.44
N ALA A 77 9.81 21.42 -10.76
CA ALA A 77 10.10 20.12 -10.22
C ALA A 77 11.60 19.86 -10.40
N PRO A 78 12.31 19.42 -9.37
CA PRO A 78 13.75 19.20 -9.49
C PRO A 78 14.02 18.28 -10.68
N GLU A 79 14.89 18.70 -11.58
CA GLU A 79 15.34 17.90 -12.72
C GLU A 79 16.24 16.78 -12.20
N PHE A 80 15.64 15.72 -11.65
CA PHE A 80 16.34 14.49 -11.33
C PHE A 80 15.64 13.31 -12.01
N GLU A 81 16.41 12.35 -12.46
CA GLU A 81 15.86 11.09 -12.95
C GLU A 81 15.29 10.30 -11.79
N LEU A 82 13.98 10.01 -11.86
CA LEU A 82 13.28 9.32 -10.80
C LEU A 82 13.63 7.83 -10.77
N ASN A 83 14.17 7.35 -9.64
CA ASN A 83 14.49 5.93 -9.43
C ASN A 83 13.21 5.10 -9.20
N LYS A 84 12.57 4.64 -10.28
CA LYS A 84 11.39 3.76 -10.23
C LYS A 84 11.73 2.30 -9.92
N SER A 85 13.02 1.92 -9.91
CA SER A 85 13.46 0.56 -9.58
C SER A 85 13.61 0.32 -8.07
N ALA A 86 13.45 1.36 -7.25
CA ALA A 86 13.55 1.26 -5.80
C ALA A 86 12.52 0.28 -5.22
N VAL A 87 12.95 -0.45 -4.19
CA VAL A 87 12.16 -1.48 -3.51
C VAL A 87 12.14 -1.16 -2.01
N VAL A 88 10.94 -1.08 -1.44
CA VAL A 88 10.75 -0.77 -0.02
C VAL A 88 10.15 -1.97 0.71
N SER A 89 10.66 -2.25 1.89
CA SER A 89 10.11 -3.23 2.81
C SER A 89 9.48 -2.55 4.01
N ILE A 90 8.19 -2.76 4.23
CA ILE A 90 7.49 -2.21 5.39
C ILE A 90 7.36 -3.31 6.45
N LEU A 91 7.89 -3.09 7.65
CA LEU A 91 7.78 -3.98 8.80
C LEU A 91 6.64 -3.51 9.68
N GLY A 92 5.78 -4.43 10.12
CA GLY A 92 4.68 -4.17 11.06
C GLY A 92 4.91 -4.89 12.38
N TYR A 93 5.04 -4.15 13.45
CA TYR A 93 5.11 -4.62 14.83
C TYR A 93 3.81 -4.31 15.58
N HIS A 94 3.66 -4.81 16.81
CA HIS A 94 2.52 -4.50 17.68
C HIS A 94 2.99 -4.09 19.07
N ASP A 95 3.03 -4.99 20.04
CA ASP A 95 3.42 -4.70 21.43
C ASP A 95 4.85 -5.15 21.76
N PHE A 96 5.45 -4.51 22.75
CA PHE A 96 6.80 -4.76 23.24
C PHE A 96 6.81 -4.91 24.74
N ARG A 97 7.64 -5.83 25.26
CA ARG A 97 7.83 -6.09 26.68
C ARG A 97 9.28 -6.56 26.96
N ASP A 98 9.63 -6.63 28.23
CA ASP A 98 10.91 -7.23 28.63
C ASP A 98 11.07 -8.66 28.10
N ARG A 99 9.98 -9.44 28.09
CA ARG A 99 9.95 -10.82 27.60
C ARG A 99 8.89 -10.98 26.52
N GLY A 100 9.23 -11.70 25.46
CA GLY A 100 8.28 -12.15 24.46
C GLY A 100 7.41 -13.28 25.01
N GLY A 101 6.42 -13.70 24.25
CA GLY A 101 5.54 -14.82 24.69
C GLY A 101 4.39 -15.11 23.74
N SER A 102 4.15 -14.23 22.76
CA SER A 102 3.14 -14.44 21.74
C SER A 102 3.59 -13.88 20.40
N PRO A 103 2.96 -14.27 19.29
CA PRO A 103 3.31 -13.75 17.96
C PRO A 103 3.33 -12.21 17.89
N MET A 104 2.37 -11.53 18.52
CA MET A 104 2.25 -10.06 18.48
C MET A 104 3.06 -9.34 19.55
N LEU A 105 3.81 -10.05 20.40
CA LEU A 105 4.58 -9.50 21.50
C LEU A 105 6.08 -9.73 21.29
N ILE A 106 6.81 -8.65 21.04
CA ILE A 106 8.26 -8.69 20.80
C ILE A 106 9.01 -8.44 22.12
N ALA A 107 9.99 -9.29 22.45
CA ALA A 107 10.90 -9.00 23.55
C ALA A 107 11.81 -7.80 23.20
N ALA A 108 11.99 -6.87 24.13
CA ALA A 108 12.81 -5.68 23.91
C ALA A 108 14.26 -6.00 23.49
N PRO A 109 14.97 -6.99 24.07
CA PRO A 109 16.27 -7.41 23.58
C PRO A 109 16.25 -7.87 22.11
N LYS A 110 15.23 -8.69 21.72
CA LYS A 110 15.06 -9.15 20.34
C LYS A 110 14.83 -7.99 19.37
N PHE A 111 14.03 -6.99 19.77
CA PHE A 111 13.83 -5.81 18.95
C PHE A 111 15.13 -5.03 18.72
N ARG A 112 15.94 -4.83 19.78
CA ARG A 112 17.25 -4.18 19.67
C ARG A 112 18.20 -4.95 18.74
N GLU A 113 18.24 -6.28 18.83
CA GLU A 113 19.00 -7.14 17.92
C GLU A 113 18.53 -6.98 16.47
N GLN A 114 17.23 -6.90 16.23
CA GLN A 114 16.68 -6.67 14.90
C GLN A 114 17.06 -5.29 14.35
N MET A 115 16.99 -4.23 15.16
CA MET A 115 17.42 -2.87 14.74
C MET A 115 18.92 -2.81 14.48
N GLN A 116 19.73 -3.50 15.30
CA GLN A 116 21.17 -3.62 15.06
C GLN A 116 21.45 -4.34 13.73
N ALA A 117 20.75 -5.43 13.46
CA ALA A 117 20.89 -6.18 12.20
C ALA A 117 20.53 -5.30 10.97
N ILE A 118 19.48 -4.49 11.06
CA ILE A 118 19.12 -3.52 10.02
C ILE A 118 20.26 -2.51 9.82
N LYS A 119 20.80 -1.92 10.90
CA LYS A 119 21.91 -0.97 10.83
C LYS A 119 23.15 -1.59 10.19
N ASP A 120 23.50 -2.81 10.58
CA ASP A 120 24.69 -3.51 10.08
C ASP A 120 24.55 -3.89 8.60
N SER A 121 23.32 -4.11 8.12
CA SER A 121 23.03 -4.36 6.70
C SER A 121 23.27 -3.14 5.81
N LYS A 122 23.37 -1.93 6.41
CA LYS A 122 23.47 -0.64 5.70
C LYS A 122 22.27 -0.35 4.79
N ILE A 123 21.14 -1.02 4.98
CA ILE A 123 19.91 -0.68 4.29
C ILE A 123 19.26 0.49 5.03
N PRO A 124 19.05 1.63 4.37
CA PRO A 124 18.46 2.79 5.02
C PRO A 124 17.07 2.54 5.57
N VAL A 125 16.80 3.03 6.77
CA VAL A 125 15.43 3.14 7.30
C VAL A 125 14.92 4.54 6.96
N ILE A 126 13.80 4.60 6.26
CA ILE A 126 13.17 5.84 5.81
C ILE A 126 11.75 5.96 6.36
N SER A 127 11.20 7.17 6.32
CA SER A 127 9.83 7.42 6.74
C SER A 127 8.82 6.93 5.69
N LEU A 128 7.59 6.67 6.09
CA LEU A 128 6.51 6.36 5.13
C LEU A 128 6.18 7.59 4.27
N THR A 129 6.29 8.80 4.83
CA THR A 129 6.17 10.05 4.09
C THR A 129 7.17 10.13 2.94
N ASP A 130 8.42 9.71 3.14
CA ASP A 130 9.42 9.65 2.08
C ASP A 130 9.03 8.68 0.95
N VAL A 131 8.47 7.53 1.31
CA VAL A 131 7.96 6.57 0.32
C VAL A 131 6.82 7.19 -0.49
N MET A 132 5.93 7.93 0.16
CA MET A 132 4.81 8.56 -0.53
C MET A 132 5.24 9.73 -1.41
N ALA A 133 6.21 10.53 -0.97
CA ALA A 133 6.83 11.56 -1.79
C ALA A 133 7.53 10.97 -3.03
N TRP A 134 8.23 9.84 -2.86
CA TRP A 134 8.79 9.11 -4.00
C TRP A 134 7.71 8.63 -4.95
N LYS A 135 6.65 7.99 -4.48
CA LYS A 135 5.54 7.52 -5.32
C LYS A 135 4.77 8.64 -6.03
N LYS A 136 4.85 9.87 -5.53
CA LYS A 136 4.34 11.07 -6.22
C LYS A 136 5.34 11.67 -7.22
N GLY A 137 6.58 11.17 -7.26
CA GLY A 137 7.64 11.71 -8.10
C GLY A 137 8.29 12.99 -7.56
N GLU A 138 8.10 13.29 -6.29
CA GLU A 138 8.58 14.53 -5.64
C GLU A 138 10.04 14.41 -5.16
N LYS A 139 10.51 13.18 -4.90
CA LYS A 139 11.89 12.89 -4.48
C LYS A 139 12.30 11.47 -4.82
N ASN A 140 13.61 11.21 -4.85
CA ASN A 140 14.16 9.86 -4.89
C ASN A 140 14.31 9.27 -3.48
N ILE A 141 14.26 7.95 -3.39
CA ILE A 141 14.62 7.15 -2.21
C ILE A 141 15.78 6.21 -2.55
N PRO A 142 16.46 5.62 -1.56
CA PRO A 142 17.46 4.58 -1.81
C PRO A 142 16.86 3.41 -2.60
N GLU A 143 17.69 2.71 -3.41
CA GLU A 143 17.25 1.55 -4.20
C GLU A 143 16.60 0.46 -3.36
N GLU A 144 17.08 0.30 -2.14
CA GLU A 144 16.55 -0.60 -1.12
C GLU A 144 16.35 0.20 0.16
N ALA A 145 15.15 0.12 0.74
CA ALA A 145 14.83 0.84 1.96
C ALA A 145 13.87 0.05 2.86
N ILE A 146 13.92 0.33 4.15
CA ILE A 146 13.04 -0.25 5.17
C ILE A 146 12.20 0.87 5.78
N VAL A 147 10.92 0.58 6.01
CA VAL A 147 10.00 1.39 6.82
C VAL A 147 9.60 0.56 8.04
N ILE A 148 9.61 1.17 9.21
CA ILE A 148 9.21 0.53 10.46
C ILE A 148 7.83 1.07 10.85
N THR A 149 6.89 0.18 11.12
CA THR A 149 5.54 0.56 11.57
C THR A 149 5.12 -0.24 12.81
N MET A 150 4.23 0.31 13.61
CA MET A 150 3.64 -0.32 14.79
C MET A 150 2.14 -0.08 14.82
N ASP A 151 1.38 -1.11 15.16
CA ASP A 151 -0.08 -1.05 15.18
C ASP A 151 -0.61 -0.94 16.63
N ASP A 152 -1.88 -0.57 16.74
CA ASP A 152 -2.73 -0.53 17.94
C ASP A 152 -2.47 0.63 18.91
N GLY A 153 -1.27 1.11 19.06
CA GLY A 153 -0.95 2.14 20.06
C GLY A 153 -0.71 1.58 21.47
N TRP A 154 0.00 0.46 21.56
CA TRP A 154 0.42 -0.14 22.83
C TRP A 154 1.45 0.73 23.54
N GLU A 155 1.31 0.89 24.84
CA GLU A 155 2.27 1.62 25.71
C GLU A 155 3.69 1.05 25.64
N GLY A 156 3.82 -0.27 25.40
CA GLY A 156 5.11 -0.93 25.17
C GLY A 156 5.91 -0.35 23.99
N VAL A 157 5.28 0.30 23.04
CA VAL A 157 5.98 1.04 21.97
C VAL A 157 6.81 2.18 22.56
N HIS A 158 6.24 2.98 23.46
CA HIS A 158 6.97 4.07 24.11
C HIS A 158 8.03 3.55 25.09
N THR A 159 7.68 2.58 25.91
CA THR A 159 8.57 2.10 26.99
C THR A 159 9.76 1.31 26.47
N PHE A 160 9.59 0.47 25.43
CA PHE A 160 10.60 -0.48 25.01
C PHE A 160 11.13 -0.24 23.58
N ALA A 161 10.26 0.08 22.63
CA ALA A 161 10.69 0.24 21.23
C ALA A 161 11.27 1.63 20.95
N TYR A 162 10.62 2.69 21.42
CA TYR A 162 11.02 4.07 21.13
C TYR A 162 12.46 4.41 21.59
N PRO A 163 12.92 4.04 22.80
CA PRO A 163 14.32 4.29 23.17
C PRO A 163 15.30 3.65 22.19
N VAL A 164 15.00 2.45 21.70
CA VAL A 164 15.84 1.76 20.71
C VAL A 164 15.84 2.53 19.38
N LEU A 165 14.67 2.88 18.86
CA LEU A 165 14.55 3.61 17.59
C LEU A 165 15.26 4.97 17.63
N ARG A 166 15.13 5.69 18.75
CA ARG A 166 15.83 6.95 18.99
C ARG A 166 17.35 6.78 18.99
N ASP A 167 17.85 5.75 19.69
CA ASP A 167 19.30 5.44 19.72
C ASP A 167 19.86 5.16 18.33
N PHE A 168 19.09 4.55 17.45
CA PHE A 168 19.48 4.26 16.07
C PHE A 168 19.20 5.40 15.09
N GLY A 169 18.40 6.40 15.49
CA GLY A 169 17.94 7.49 14.63
C GLY A 169 16.98 7.00 13.53
N PHE A 170 16.21 5.94 13.79
CA PHE A 170 15.29 5.36 12.84
C PHE A 170 13.91 6.01 12.92
N PRO A 171 13.38 6.58 11.81
CA PRO A 171 12.00 7.01 11.74
C PRO A 171 11.06 5.80 11.79
N PHE A 172 9.83 6.02 12.25
CA PHE A 172 8.82 4.99 12.36
C PHE A 172 7.42 5.57 12.33
N THR A 173 6.41 4.74 12.02
CA THR A 173 5.00 5.14 11.97
C THR A 173 4.23 4.33 13.00
N ILE A 174 3.33 4.97 13.76
CA ILE A 174 2.40 4.29 14.66
C ILE A 174 0.97 4.45 14.13
N TYR A 175 0.25 3.34 13.95
CA TYR A 175 -1.15 3.32 13.58
C TYR A 175 -2.03 3.20 14.83
N LEU A 176 -2.82 4.25 15.07
CA LEU A 176 -3.62 4.40 16.28
C LEU A 176 -5.11 4.23 15.98
N TYR A 177 -5.84 3.46 16.80
CA TYR A 177 -7.29 3.44 16.70
C TYR A 177 -7.96 4.23 17.84
N LYS A 178 -8.99 4.99 17.47
CA LYS A 178 -9.62 6.01 18.31
C LYS A 178 -10.05 5.48 19.69
N LYS A 179 -10.61 4.26 19.76
CA LYS A 179 -11.14 3.70 21.00
C LYS A 179 -10.07 3.24 21.99
N TYR A 180 -8.81 3.19 21.59
CA TYR A 180 -7.75 2.69 22.48
C TYR A 180 -6.72 3.75 22.87
N VAL A 181 -6.51 4.78 22.05
CA VAL A 181 -5.52 5.81 22.35
C VAL A 181 -5.95 6.64 23.56
N ASN A 182 -5.02 6.90 24.48
CA ASN A 182 -5.17 7.76 25.66
C ASN A 182 -6.29 7.35 26.64
N ILE A 183 -6.59 6.05 26.75
CA ILE A 183 -7.58 5.54 27.70
C ILE A 183 -6.96 5.06 29.02
N GLY A 184 -5.65 5.22 29.19
CA GLY A 184 -4.88 4.71 30.32
C GLY A 184 -4.53 3.23 30.21
N GLY A 185 -4.03 2.65 31.28
CA GLY A 185 -3.61 1.26 31.32
C GLY A 185 -2.42 1.00 30.38
N ARG A 186 -2.62 0.19 29.36
CA ARG A 186 -1.59 -0.21 28.39
C ARG A 186 -1.64 0.57 27.08
N SER A 187 -2.46 1.61 26.98
CA SER A 187 -2.54 2.46 25.81
C SER A 187 -1.55 3.62 25.86
N LEU A 188 -1.03 4.04 24.73
CA LEU A 188 -0.23 5.26 24.61
C LEU A 188 -1.05 6.49 25.04
N SER A 189 -0.45 7.36 25.83
CA SER A 189 -0.99 8.67 26.15
C SER A 189 -0.66 9.69 25.08
N TRP A 190 -1.41 10.80 25.03
CA TRP A 190 -1.09 11.90 24.10
C TRP A 190 0.30 12.48 24.32
N ASP A 191 0.78 12.55 25.55
CA ASP A 191 2.10 13.10 25.87
C ASP A 191 3.21 12.19 25.36
N GLN A 192 3.09 10.87 25.54
CA GLN A 192 4.00 9.88 24.97
C GLN A 192 4.05 9.95 23.44
N ILE A 193 2.89 10.07 22.79
CA ILE A 193 2.78 10.19 21.33
C ILE A 193 3.49 11.47 20.87
N LYS A 194 3.20 12.62 21.49
CA LYS A 194 3.83 13.90 21.15
C LYS A 194 5.34 13.90 21.36
N GLU A 195 5.83 13.25 22.41
CA GLU A 195 7.27 13.05 22.63
C GLU A 195 7.89 12.26 21.47
N MET A 196 7.31 11.14 21.09
CA MET A 196 7.81 10.31 19.99
C MET A 196 7.79 11.06 18.64
N MET A 197 6.77 11.89 18.40
CA MET A 197 6.69 12.72 17.19
C MET A 197 7.86 13.71 17.06
N GLN A 198 8.41 14.20 18.16
CA GLN A 198 9.60 15.07 18.14
C GLN A 198 10.87 14.33 17.67
N HIS A 199 10.84 13.00 17.61
CA HIS A 199 11.96 12.13 17.27
C HIS A 199 11.67 11.22 16.07
N GLY A 200 10.90 11.72 15.09
CA GLY A 200 10.69 11.03 13.81
C GLY A 200 9.57 9.99 13.81
N CYS A 201 8.67 10.00 14.80
CA CYS A 201 7.46 9.20 14.78
C CYS A 201 6.39 9.88 13.91
N GLU A 202 5.90 9.16 12.91
CA GLU A 202 4.73 9.52 12.12
C GLU A 202 3.47 8.85 12.68
N ILE A 203 2.32 9.48 12.52
CA ILE A 203 1.05 8.96 13.01
C ILE A 203 0.13 8.62 11.85
N GLY A 204 -0.32 7.38 11.83
CA GLY A 204 -1.36 6.88 10.93
C GLY A 204 -2.60 6.43 11.70
N SER A 205 -3.69 6.23 10.98
CA SER A 205 -4.97 5.77 11.53
C SER A 205 -5.10 4.25 11.44
N HIS A 206 -5.75 3.65 12.45
CA HIS A 206 -6.08 2.23 12.49
C HIS A 206 -7.57 1.99 12.78
N SER A 207 -8.44 2.82 12.25
CA SER A 207 -9.89 2.89 12.42
C SER A 207 -10.36 3.47 13.77
N VAL A 208 -11.66 3.51 13.98
CA VAL A 208 -12.25 3.91 15.26
C VAL A 208 -12.23 2.77 16.25
N SER A 209 -12.72 1.60 15.87
CA SER A 209 -13.05 0.50 16.77
C SER A 209 -12.09 -0.68 16.69
N HIS A 210 -11.20 -0.73 15.69
CA HIS A 210 -10.39 -1.90 15.39
C HIS A 210 -11.21 -3.15 15.06
N GLU A 211 -12.39 -2.99 14.47
CA GLU A 211 -13.17 -4.11 13.96
C GLU A 211 -12.83 -4.43 12.51
N SER A 212 -13.12 -5.67 12.07
CA SER A 212 -12.92 -6.05 10.67
C SER A 212 -13.83 -5.25 9.75
N LEU A 213 -13.27 -4.43 8.87
CA LEU A 213 -14.00 -3.55 7.96
C LEU A 213 -14.75 -4.30 6.84
N LYS A 214 -14.53 -5.60 6.68
CA LYS A 214 -15.26 -6.48 5.74
C LYS A 214 -16.45 -7.19 6.39
N LYS A 215 -16.51 -7.22 7.71
CA LYS A 215 -17.55 -7.92 8.46
C LYS A 215 -18.63 -6.93 8.89
N ARG A 216 -19.85 -7.13 8.38
CA ARG A 216 -21.00 -6.33 8.79
C ARG A 216 -21.23 -6.41 10.31
N THR A 217 -21.35 -5.25 10.95
CA THR A 217 -21.66 -5.15 12.39
C THR A 217 -23.13 -5.47 12.64
N LYS A 218 -23.47 -5.78 13.91
CA LYS A 218 -24.87 -6.05 14.30
C LYS A 218 -25.80 -4.84 14.11
N SER A 219 -25.26 -3.63 14.14
CA SER A 219 -25.98 -2.37 13.93
C SER A 219 -26.22 -2.04 12.45
N ALA A 220 -25.36 -2.49 11.55
CA ALA A 220 -25.49 -2.25 10.11
C ALA A 220 -26.44 -3.26 9.48
N LYS A 221 -27.75 -2.95 9.47
CA LYS A 221 -28.82 -3.85 8.99
C LYS A 221 -28.91 -3.86 7.47
N THR A 222 -28.63 -2.75 6.82
CA THR A 222 -28.67 -2.59 5.36
C THR A 222 -27.25 -2.39 4.80
N ASP A 223 -27.10 -2.47 3.48
CA ASP A 223 -25.82 -2.15 2.81
C ASP A 223 -25.47 -0.68 2.99
N ALA A 224 -26.47 0.21 2.97
CA ALA A 224 -26.26 1.64 3.23
C ALA A 224 -25.75 1.90 4.64
N ASP A 225 -26.32 1.24 5.66
CA ASP A 225 -25.82 1.35 7.05
C ASP A 225 -24.38 0.86 7.15
N PHE A 226 -24.04 -0.21 6.43
CA PHE A 226 -22.69 -0.76 6.44
C PHE A 226 -21.71 0.18 5.77
N GLN A 227 -22.04 0.77 4.63
CA GLN A 227 -21.20 1.77 3.96
C GLN A 227 -21.02 3.03 4.84
N GLN A 228 -22.07 3.50 5.48
CA GLN A 228 -21.98 4.62 6.41
C GLN A 228 -21.09 4.29 7.62
N TRP A 229 -21.14 3.07 8.13
CA TRP A 229 -20.26 2.62 9.21
C TRP A 229 -18.79 2.56 8.74
N ILE A 230 -18.51 2.01 7.55
CA ILE A 230 -17.16 2.02 6.98
C ILE A 230 -16.63 3.45 6.86
N LEU A 231 -17.43 4.36 6.33
CA LEU A 231 -17.06 5.76 6.22
C LEU A 231 -16.71 6.36 7.59
N SER A 232 -17.51 6.09 8.63
CA SER A 232 -17.24 6.58 9.98
C SER A 232 -15.97 5.97 10.58
N GLU A 233 -15.73 4.67 10.41
CA GLU A 233 -14.50 4.01 10.89
C GLU A 233 -13.23 4.64 10.30
N LEU A 234 -13.26 5.01 9.04
CA LEU A 234 -12.14 5.60 8.32
C LEU A 234 -12.01 7.12 8.60
N LYS A 235 -13.11 7.86 8.47
CA LYS A 235 -13.12 9.33 8.56
C LYS A 235 -12.98 9.82 9.99
N ASP A 236 -13.79 9.32 10.92
CA ASP A 236 -13.81 9.82 12.31
C ASP A 236 -12.52 9.49 13.06
N SER A 237 -11.84 8.38 12.70
CA SER A 237 -10.52 8.07 13.26
C SER A 237 -9.45 9.05 12.77
N ARG A 238 -9.47 9.40 11.48
CA ARG A 238 -8.59 10.40 10.90
C ARG A 238 -8.78 11.76 11.56
N GLU A 239 -9.99 12.28 11.53
CA GLU A 239 -10.34 13.58 12.10
C GLU A 239 -9.99 13.66 13.60
N PHE A 240 -10.22 12.58 14.34
CA PHE A 240 -9.85 12.50 15.75
C PHE A 240 -8.35 12.67 15.98
N LEU A 241 -7.49 12.01 15.19
CA LEU A 241 -6.04 12.15 15.30
C LEU A 241 -5.57 13.54 14.86
N GLU A 242 -6.10 14.07 13.76
CA GLU A 242 -5.78 15.39 13.24
C GLU A 242 -6.13 16.49 14.27
N GLN A 243 -7.28 16.40 14.92
CA GLN A 243 -7.73 17.36 15.93
C GLN A 243 -6.87 17.35 17.20
N ASN A 244 -6.48 16.16 17.70
CA ASN A 244 -5.73 16.04 18.94
C ASN A 244 -4.22 16.32 18.77
N LEU A 245 -3.65 15.97 17.63
CA LEU A 245 -2.20 16.06 17.38
C LEU A 245 -1.81 17.24 16.49
N LYS A 246 -2.78 17.92 15.87
CA LYS A 246 -2.55 19.06 14.92
C LYS A 246 -1.67 18.64 13.73
N ILE A 247 -1.92 17.49 13.19
CA ILE A 247 -1.25 16.90 12.03
C ILE A 247 -2.21 16.73 10.86
N LYS A 248 -1.67 16.38 9.69
CA LYS A 248 -2.42 15.77 8.59
C LYS A 248 -2.18 14.26 8.62
N CYS A 249 -3.22 13.47 8.88
CA CYS A 249 -3.13 12.01 8.93
C CYS A 249 -3.39 11.44 7.52
N THR A 250 -2.33 11.02 6.83
CA THR A 250 -2.40 10.59 5.42
C THR A 250 -2.24 9.08 5.23
N SER A 251 -2.00 8.32 6.29
CA SER A 251 -1.81 6.88 6.20
C SER A 251 -2.80 6.11 7.07
N PHE A 252 -3.18 4.92 6.58
CA PHE A 252 -4.13 4.03 7.26
C PHE A 252 -3.61 2.58 7.24
N ALA A 253 -3.74 1.87 8.36
CA ALA A 253 -3.54 0.42 8.41
C ALA A 253 -4.89 -0.29 8.54
N TYR A 254 -5.14 -1.28 7.69
CA TYR A 254 -6.36 -2.07 7.79
C TYR A 254 -6.34 -2.96 9.04
N PRO A 255 -7.34 -2.89 9.94
CA PRO A 255 -7.46 -3.83 11.04
C PRO A 255 -7.39 -5.28 10.57
N PHE A 256 -6.50 -6.09 11.17
CA PHE A 256 -6.21 -7.47 10.76
C PHE A 256 -5.71 -7.62 9.31
N GLY A 257 -5.43 -6.54 8.59
CA GLY A 257 -5.15 -6.54 7.16
C GLY A 257 -6.34 -6.91 6.28
N ILE A 258 -7.56 -6.89 6.83
CA ILE A 258 -8.78 -7.32 6.14
C ILE A 258 -9.48 -6.12 5.52
N PHE A 259 -9.63 -6.14 4.22
CA PHE A 259 -10.31 -5.12 3.42
C PHE A 259 -10.90 -5.71 2.13
N ASP A 260 -11.73 -4.93 1.46
CA ASP A 260 -12.14 -5.15 0.08
C ASP A 260 -11.94 -3.87 -0.74
N GLU A 261 -12.31 -3.91 -2.01
CA GLU A 261 -12.12 -2.79 -2.92
C GLU A 261 -12.88 -1.54 -2.47
N ALA A 262 -14.14 -1.72 -1.99
CA ALA A 262 -14.97 -0.61 -1.55
C ALA A 262 -14.38 0.11 -0.33
N VAL A 263 -13.83 -0.62 0.64
CA VAL A 263 -13.14 -0.06 1.81
C VAL A 263 -11.90 0.71 1.37
N MET A 264 -11.12 0.14 0.44
CA MET A 264 -9.92 0.78 -0.09
C MET A 264 -10.26 2.08 -0.82
N GLU A 265 -11.23 2.05 -1.73
CA GLU A 265 -11.66 3.23 -2.49
C GLU A 265 -12.19 4.32 -1.56
N THR A 266 -13.01 3.96 -0.56
CA THR A 266 -13.49 4.91 0.45
C THR A 266 -12.32 5.57 1.19
N GLY A 267 -11.31 4.79 1.59
CA GLY A 267 -10.12 5.32 2.25
C GLY A 267 -9.35 6.32 1.39
N LEU A 268 -9.14 6.02 0.11
CA LEU A 268 -8.48 6.93 -0.83
C LEU A 268 -9.31 8.19 -1.09
N GLN A 269 -10.64 8.06 -1.25
CA GLN A 269 -11.54 9.20 -1.49
C GLN A 269 -11.59 10.19 -0.34
N ILE A 270 -11.53 9.74 0.91
CA ILE A 270 -11.49 10.64 2.07
C ILE A 270 -10.10 11.25 2.31
N GLY A 271 -9.10 10.89 1.49
CA GLY A 271 -7.80 11.54 1.44
C GLY A 271 -6.67 10.83 2.19
N TYR A 272 -6.78 9.54 2.47
CA TYR A 272 -5.59 8.76 2.80
C TYR A 272 -4.74 8.59 1.53
N GLU A 273 -3.44 8.82 1.66
CA GLU A 273 -2.48 8.72 0.56
C GLU A 273 -1.89 7.30 0.47
N SER A 274 -1.86 6.58 1.60
CA SER A 274 -1.37 5.21 1.70
C SER A 274 -2.22 4.37 2.65
N LEU A 275 -2.56 3.14 2.20
CA LEU A 275 -3.23 2.15 3.02
C LEU A 275 -2.38 0.88 3.03
N VAL A 276 -2.00 0.43 4.23
CA VAL A 276 -1.07 -0.68 4.42
C VAL A 276 -1.80 -1.96 4.83
N THR A 277 -1.35 -3.08 4.29
CA THR A 277 -1.92 -4.42 4.51
C THR A 277 -1.05 -5.26 5.45
N VAL A 278 -1.38 -6.53 5.62
CA VAL A 278 -0.53 -7.54 6.27
C VAL A 278 0.03 -8.56 5.27
N ASN A 279 -0.10 -8.27 3.98
CA ASN A 279 0.47 -9.11 2.93
C ASN A 279 1.98 -8.89 2.86
N GLY A 280 2.77 -9.89 3.20
CA GLY A 280 4.23 -9.83 3.21
C GLY A 280 4.82 -9.66 1.80
N GLN A 281 4.72 -8.47 1.25
CA GLN A 281 5.23 -8.11 -0.07
C GLN A 281 6.02 -6.80 0.00
N LYS A 282 7.05 -6.70 -0.84
CA LYS A 282 7.78 -5.45 -1.04
C LYS A 282 6.91 -4.44 -1.79
N VAL A 283 7.11 -3.18 -1.48
CA VAL A 283 6.51 -2.04 -2.17
C VAL A 283 7.45 -1.60 -3.27
N THR A 284 6.94 -1.47 -4.48
CA THR A 284 7.61 -0.94 -5.68
C THR A 284 6.88 0.30 -6.17
N TRP A 285 7.43 0.96 -7.19
CA TRP A 285 6.78 2.08 -7.85
C TRP A 285 5.34 1.77 -8.27
N ASP A 286 5.11 0.59 -8.85
CA ASP A 286 3.81 0.19 -9.41
C ASP A 286 2.83 -0.38 -8.36
N THR A 287 3.28 -0.57 -7.10
CA THR A 287 2.39 -1.05 -6.04
C THR A 287 1.27 -0.04 -5.79
N PRO A 288 -0.03 -0.40 -5.87
CA PRO A 288 -1.12 0.52 -5.60
C PRO A 288 -1.05 1.11 -4.18
N ASN A 289 -1.26 2.40 -4.04
CA ASN A 289 -1.18 3.11 -2.75
C ASN A 289 -2.19 2.58 -1.70
N GLY A 290 -3.30 2.02 -2.16
CA GLY A 290 -4.31 1.39 -1.30
C GLY A 290 -3.97 -0.03 -0.85
N LYS A 291 -2.85 -0.61 -1.31
CA LYS A 291 -2.49 -2.03 -1.07
C LYS A 291 -1.00 -2.20 -0.77
N LEU A 292 -0.40 -1.29 0.01
CA LEU A 292 1.01 -1.40 0.36
C LEU A 292 1.25 -2.63 1.23
N GLY A 293 2.13 -3.52 0.79
CA GLY A 293 2.45 -4.76 1.50
C GLY A 293 3.26 -4.50 2.78
N ARG A 294 2.97 -5.26 3.86
CA ARG A 294 3.75 -5.24 5.11
C ARG A 294 4.07 -6.64 5.57
N TYR A 295 5.23 -6.79 6.17
CA TYR A 295 5.66 -8.00 6.87
C TYR A 295 5.36 -7.84 8.36
N ILE A 296 4.37 -8.55 8.87
CA ILE A 296 4.08 -8.55 10.30
C ILE A 296 5.15 -9.37 11.02
N ILE A 297 5.88 -8.72 11.91
CA ILE A 297 7.00 -9.32 12.64
C ILE A 297 6.48 -9.99 13.90
N HIS A 298 6.84 -11.26 14.07
CA HIS A 298 6.37 -12.09 15.18
C HIS A 298 7.45 -12.25 16.25
N GLY A 299 7.01 -12.25 17.52
CA GLY A 299 7.89 -12.45 18.66
C GLY A 299 8.47 -13.87 18.78
N ASP A 300 7.73 -14.85 18.28
CA ASP A 300 8.06 -16.28 18.33
C ASP A 300 8.70 -16.81 17.04
N SER A 301 8.84 -15.98 15.99
CA SER A 301 9.39 -16.39 14.69
C SER A 301 10.17 -15.25 14.02
N ASP A 302 11.31 -15.58 13.43
CA ASP A 302 12.13 -14.64 12.65
C ASP A 302 11.83 -14.70 11.15
N THR A 303 10.92 -15.53 10.71
CA THR A 303 10.66 -15.77 9.29
C THR A 303 10.32 -14.47 8.56
N ASN A 304 9.33 -13.73 9.07
CA ASN A 304 8.91 -12.48 8.43
C ASN A 304 9.97 -11.37 8.53
N PHE A 305 10.72 -11.29 9.63
CA PHE A 305 11.83 -10.36 9.73
C PHE A 305 12.91 -10.65 8.67
N LYS A 306 13.30 -11.91 8.51
CA LYS A 306 14.25 -12.34 7.48
C LYS A 306 13.76 -12.07 6.06
N LEU A 307 12.47 -12.34 5.78
CA LEU A 307 11.86 -12.01 4.49
C LEU A 307 11.80 -10.50 4.24
N ALA A 308 11.41 -9.73 5.26
CA ALA A 308 11.33 -8.29 5.17
C ALA A 308 12.68 -7.64 4.88
N THR A 309 13.73 -8.10 5.55
CA THR A 309 15.09 -7.54 5.45
C THR A 309 15.94 -8.14 4.35
N SER A 310 15.38 -9.04 3.53
CA SER A 310 16.06 -9.62 2.36
C SER A 310 15.74 -8.82 1.11
N PHE A 311 16.78 -8.36 0.41
CA PHE A 311 16.70 -7.67 -0.87
C PHE A 311 17.54 -8.40 -1.92
N ARG A 312 17.39 -8.06 -3.20
CA ARG A 312 18.12 -8.68 -4.30
C ARG A 312 19.63 -8.59 -4.07
N GLY A 313 20.32 -9.72 -4.03
CA GLY A 313 21.77 -9.76 -3.94
C GLY A 313 22.37 -9.41 -2.58
N ARG A 314 21.59 -9.04 -1.59
CA ARG A 314 22.02 -8.79 -0.22
C ARG A 314 21.31 -9.74 0.74
N GLY A 315 22.11 -10.49 1.53
CA GLY A 315 21.57 -11.21 2.69
C GLY A 315 21.60 -10.28 3.91
N VAL A 316 20.59 -10.36 4.77
CA VAL A 316 20.66 -9.75 6.11
C VAL A 316 21.62 -10.59 6.97
N VAL A 317 22.35 -9.96 7.88
CA VAL A 317 23.30 -10.62 8.79
C VAL A 317 22.66 -11.83 9.45
N GLY A 318 23.24 -13.00 9.26
CA GLY A 318 22.70 -14.28 9.75
C GLY A 318 21.54 -14.86 8.96
N SER A 319 21.18 -14.32 7.80
CA SER A 319 20.06 -14.73 6.99
C SER A 319 20.47 -15.36 5.66
N ASN A 320 19.54 -16.15 5.10
CA ASN A 320 19.67 -16.83 3.83
C ASN A 320 19.81 -15.82 2.68
N LYS A 321 20.63 -16.15 1.70
CA LYS A 321 20.71 -15.40 0.44
C LYS A 321 19.52 -15.74 -0.43
N PHE A 322 18.72 -14.73 -0.81
CA PHE A 322 17.55 -14.95 -1.66
C PHE A 322 17.92 -14.90 -3.13
N LEU A 323 17.51 -15.92 -3.86
CA LEU A 323 17.61 -16.02 -5.30
C LEU A 323 16.24 -15.74 -5.92
N LEU A 324 16.24 -15.03 -7.05
CA LEU A 324 15.01 -14.89 -7.82
C LEU A 324 14.68 -16.23 -8.49
N ALA A 325 13.39 -16.52 -8.59
CA ALA A 325 12.92 -17.69 -9.32
C ALA A 325 13.24 -17.65 -10.83
N ASP A 326 13.39 -16.45 -11.38
CA ASP A 326 13.78 -16.16 -12.76
C ASP A 326 15.24 -15.71 -12.92
N ALA A 327 16.07 -15.89 -11.86
CA ALA A 327 17.49 -15.52 -11.89
C ALA A 327 18.22 -16.24 -13.04
N LYS A 328 19.05 -15.50 -13.75
CA LYS A 328 19.85 -16.00 -14.88
C LYS A 328 21.33 -15.96 -14.53
N ASN A 329 22.09 -16.87 -15.15
CA ASN A 329 23.55 -16.82 -15.13
C ASN A 329 24.10 -15.81 -16.15
N ASP A 330 25.41 -15.64 -16.18
CA ASP A 330 26.10 -14.69 -17.08
C ASP A 330 25.87 -15.01 -18.58
N LYS A 331 25.37 -16.21 -18.90
CA LYS A 331 25.01 -16.64 -20.25
C LYS A 331 23.56 -16.40 -20.59
N GLY A 332 22.78 -15.79 -19.68
CA GLY A 332 21.35 -15.53 -19.86
C GLY A 332 20.45 -16.79 -19.64
N GLU A 333 20.99 -17.89 -19.18
CA GLU A 333 20.23 -19.12 -18.87
C GLU A 333 19.65 -19.07 -17.47
N GLN A 334 18.45 -19.59 -17.29
CA GLN A 334 17.80 -19.69 -15.99
C GLN A 334 18.66 -20.47 -15.00
N LEU A 335 18.91 -19.90 -13.80
CA LEU A 335 19.85 -20.46 -12.81
C LEU A 335 19.28 -21.72 -12.13
N ILE A 336 17.97 -21.75 -11.89
CA ILE A 336 17.24 -22.85 -11.27
C ILE A 336 16.08 -23.24 -12.18
N ASP A 337 16.02 -24.50 -12.58
CA ASP A 337 14.96 -25.01 -13.44
C ASP A 337 13.77 -25.43 -12.55
N LEU A 338 12.75 -24.59 -12.43
CA LEU A 338 11.58 -24.78 -11.57
C LEU A 338 10.40 -25.37 -12.34
N SER A 339 9.69 -26.34 -11.70
CA SER A 339 8.40 -26.82 -12.19
C SER A 339 7.46 -27.11 -11.00
N PRO A 340 6.17 -26.67 -11.03
CA PRO A 340 5.64 -25.74 -12.03
C PRO A 340 6.42 -24.43 -12.05
N LYS A 341 6.48 -23.76 -13.21
CA LYS A 341 7.20 -22.48 -13.35
C LYS A 341 6.54 -21.37 -12.52
N PRO A 342 7.27 -20.29 -12.19
CA PRO A 342 6.66 -19.11 -11.62
C PRO A 342 5.46 -18.63 -12.46
N ASP A 343 4.33 -18.38 -11.78
CA ASP A 343 3.05 -17.93 -12.35
C ASP A 343 2.38 -18.89 -13.36
N GLU A 344 2.92 -20.10 -13.56
CA GLU A 344 2.30 -21.13 -14.38
C GLU A 344 0.91 -21.50 -13.85
N VAL A 345 -0.06 -21.63 -14.76
CA VAL A 345 -1.40 -22.15 -14.46
C VAL A 345 -1.45 -23.62 -14.87
N THR A 346 -1.64 -24.54 -13.93
CA THR A 346 -1.74 -25.97 -14.22
C THR A 346 -3.12 -26.53 -13.88
N ALA A 347 -3.64 -27.39 -14.75
CA ALA A 347 -4.86 -28.18 -14.48
C ALA A 347 -4.57 -29.37 -13.55
N ASN A 348 -3.30 -29.76 -13.41
CA ASN A 348 -2.91 -30.87 -12.52
C ASN A 348 -2.99 -30.42 -11.06
N ARG A 349 -3.96 -30.96 -10.34
CA ARG A 349 -4.17 -30.68 -8.91
C ARG A 349 -3.22 -31.44 -7.97
N MET A 350 -2.43 -32.36 -8.50
CA MET A 350 -1.36 -33.09 -7.79
C MET A 350 -0.04 -32.89 -8.54
N PRO A 351 0.45 -31.66 -8.70
CA PRO A 351 1.68 -31.44 -9.45
C PRO A 351 2.88 -32.05 -8.71
N VAL A 352 3.94 -32.32 -9.46
CA VAL A 352 5.24 -32.63 -8.88
C VAL A 352 6.07 -31.35 -8.85
N ILE A 353 6.43 -30.88 -7.68
CA ILE A 353 7.39 -29.78 -7.57
C ILE A 353 8.77 -30.34 -7.89
N THR A 354 9.47 -29.70 -8.82
CA THR A 354 10.88 -29.98 -9.09
C THR A 354 11.70 -28.68 -9.13
N ALA A 355 12.94 -28.78 -8.67
CA ALA A 355 13.92 -27.70 -8.78
C ALA A 355 15.28 -28.26 -9.18
N GLY A 356 15.70 -27.97 -10.42
CA GLY A 356 17.02 -28.37 -10.94
C GLY A 356 18.09 -27.37 -10.49
N LEU A 357 19.07 -27.84 -9.72
CA LEU A 357 20.13 -27.04 -9.10
C LEU A 357 21.49 -27.18 -9.83
N LYS A 358 21.53 -27.87 -10.96
CA LYS A 358 22.79 -28.17 -11.68
C LYS A 358 23.63 -26.94 -12.00
N LYS A 359 22.99 -25.81 -12.36
CA LYS A 359 23.66 -24.56 -12.69
C LYS A 359 24.11 -23.75 -11.48
N ILE A 360 23.65 -24.15 -10.28
CA ILE A 360 24.05 -23.56 -9.00
C ILE A 360 25.47 -24.03 -8.60
N GLY A 361 25.86 -25.21 -9.00
CA GLY A 361 27.14 -25.84 -8.63
C GLY A 361 27.03 -26.68 -7.36
N THR A 362 28.04 -26.65 -6.50
CA THR A 362 28.09 -27.48 -5.29
C THR A 362 26.91 -27.18 -4.36
N ILE A 363 26.31 -28.26 -3.82
CA ILE A 363 25.19 -28.20 -2.86
C ILE A 363 25.51 -29.14 -1.69
N VAL A 364 25.20 -28.69 -0.48
CA VAL A 364 25.20 -29.53 0.73
C VAL A 364 23.84 -30.26 0.83
N PRO A 365 23.72 -31.54 0.54
CA PRO A 365 22.41 -32.20 0.43
C PRO A 365 21.57 -32.11 1.71
N ALA A 366 22.20 -32.23 2.88
CA ALA A 366 21.53 -32.17 4.19
C ALA A 366 20.94 -30.78 4.50
N SER A 367 21.35 -29.75 3.76
CA SER A 367 20.83 -28.38 3.95
C SER A 367 19.54 -28.11 3.17
N ILE A 368 19.16 -29.01 2.25
CA ILE A 368 17.99 -28.83 1.38
C ILE A 368 16.70 -28.91 2.19
N LYS A 369 15.89 -27.86 2.12
CA LYS A 369 14.55 -27.82 2.75
C LYS A 369 13.56 -27.23 1.76
N LEU A 370 12.54 -27.98 1.43
CA LEU A 370 11.40 -27.53 0.63
C LEU A 370 10.23 -27.20 1.55
N ARG A 371 9.67 -26.01 1.43
CA ARG A 371 8.47 -25.57 2.15
C ARG A 371 7.35 -25.29 1.17
N VAL A 372 6.16 -25.66 1.53
CA VAL A 372 4.94 -25.35 0.78
C VAL A 372 3.98 -24.58 1.70
N ALA A 373 3.42 -23.49 1.22
CA ALA A 373 2.46 -22.70 1.99
C ALA A 373 1.28 -23.58 2.45
N GLY A 374 0.92 -23.45 3.72
CA GLY A 374 -0.11 -24.29 4.35
C GLY A 374 0.31 -25.70 4.78
N LEU A 375 1.48 -26.19 4.33
CA LEU A 375 2.00 -27.52 4.69
C LEU A 375 3.29 -27.47 5.54
N GLY A 376 3.97 -26.31 5.56
CA GLY A 376 5.27 -26.21 6.22
C GLY A 376 6.39 -26.89 5.41
N THR A 377 7.39 -27.45 6.11
CA THR A 377 8.47 -28.20 5.46
C THR A 377 7.96 -29.58 5.03
N VAL A 378 8.14 -29.90 3.76
CA VAL A 378 7.69 -31.18 3.16
C VAL A 378 8.85 -32.11 2.91
N PRO A 379 8.62 -33.48 2.91
CA PRO A 379 9.67 -34.47 2.71
C PRO A 379 10.03 -34.57 1.21
N ALA A 380 10.76 -33.56 0.71
CA ALA A 380 11.28 -33.60 -0.66
C ALA A 380 12.50 -34.52 -0.77
N THR A 381 12.64 -35.20 -1.89
CA THR A 381 13.81 -36.02 -2.23
C THR A 381 14.81 -35.18 -3.05
N TYR A 382 16.09 -35.42 -2.85
CA TYR A 382 17.17 -34.86 -3.67
C TYR A 382 17.93 -35.99 -4.38
N ASP A 383 18.03 -35.83 -5.69
CA ASP A 383 18.85 -36.74 -6.49
C ASP A 383 20.20 -36.06 -6.81
N PRO A 384 21.31 -36.57 -6.24
CA PRO A 384 22.65 -36.01 -6.47
C PRO A 384 23.13 -36.15 -7.93
N ALA A 385 22.68 -37.17 -8.66
CA ALA A 385 23.14 -37.44 -10.03
C ALA A 385 22.58 -36.37 -11.01
N THR A 386 21.33 -35.99 -10.83
CA THR A 386 20.67 -34.92 -11.63
C THR A 386 20.67 -33.57 -10.96
N MET A 387 21.11 -33.47 -9.69
CA MET A 387 21.03 -32.32 -8.83
C MET A 387 19.61 -31.72 -8.77
N THR A 388 18.61 -32.58 -8.66
CA THR A 388 17.20 -32.22 -8.70
C THR A 388 16.51 -32.50 -7.37
N VAL A 389 15.86 -31.45 -6.81
CA VAL A 389 14.94 -31.63 -5.68
C VAL A 389 13.56 -31.95 -6.24
N ARG A 390 12.85 -32.91 -5.62
CA ARG A 390 11.55 -33.36 -6.10
C ARG A 390 10.59 -33.60 -4.94
N TYR A 391 9.34 -33.12 -5.11
CA TYR A 391 8.24 -33.40 -4.18
C TYR A 391 6.93 -33.60 -4.95
N PRO A 392 6.40 -34.85 -5.02
CA PRO A 392 5.06 -35.10 -5.55
C PRO A 392 4.03 -34.79 -4.49
N PHE A 393 2.99 -34.04 -4.82
CA PHE A 393 1.88 -33.84 -3.90
C PHE A 393 1.13 -35.15 -3.68
N PRO A 394 0.94 -35.58 -2.42
CA PRO A 394 0.23 -36.85 -2.12
C PRO A 394 -1.30 -36.70 -2.15
N TYR A 395 -1.82 -35.49 -2.32
CA TYR A 395 -3.25 -35.16 -2.38
C TYR A 395 -3.53 -33.94 -3.29
N LYS A 396 -4.81 -33.80 -3.69
CA LYS A 396 -5.25 -32.74 -4.56
C LYS A 396 -5.21 -31.38 -3.85
N LEU A 397 -4.55 -30.40 -4.44
CA LEU A 397 -4.58 -29.02 -4.01
C LEU A 397 -6.01 -28.45 -4.12
N ARG A 398 -6.39 -27.66 -3.14
CA ARG A 398 -7.75 -27.08 -3.02
C ARG A 398 -7.79 -25.56 -3.18
N HIS A 399 -6.63 -24.91 -3.26
CA HIS A 399 -6.48 -23.47 -3.41
C HIS A 399 -5.97 -23.15 -4.81
N GLU A 400 -6.38 -21.99 -5.33
CA GLU A 400 -5.99 -21.51 -6.67
C GLU A 400 -4.49 -21.15 -6.75
N GLU A 401 -3.86 -20.83 -5.63
CA GLU A 401 -2.42 -20.52 -5.57
C GLU A 401 -1.68 -21.48 -4.64
N CYS A 402 -0.49 -21.85 -5.07
CA CYS A 402 0.47 -22.58 -4.26
C CYS A 402 1.81 -21.85 -4.24
N ALA A 403 2.24 -21.41 -3.05
CA ALA A 403 3.55 -20.81 -2.85
C ALA A 403 4.55 -21.85 -2.33
N VAL A 404 5.73 -21.87 -2.93
CA VAL A 404 6.82 -22.81 -2.64
C VAL A 404 8.08 -22.04 -2.31
N SER A 405 8.87 -22.55 -1.37
CA SER A 405 10.19 -22.01 -1.03
C SER A 405 11.18 -23.15 -0.86
N LEU A 406 12.27 -23.10 -1.59
CA LEU A 406 13.38 -24.04 -1.50
C LEU A 406 14.60 -23.34 -0.89
N SER A 407 15.17 -23.89 0.16
CA SER A 407 16.44 -23.44 0.73
C SER A 407 17.52 -24.50 0.63
N PHE A 408 18.75 -24.09 0.38
CA PHE A 408 19.94 -24.95 0.29
C PHE A 408 21.21 -24.16 0.59
N GLN A 409 22.30 -24.84 0.97
CA GLN A 409 23.62 -24.24 1.15
C GLN A 409 24.58 -24.77 0.08
N ARG A 410 25.45 -23.90 -0.45
CA ARG A 410 26.57 -24.34 -1.32
C ARG A 410 27.75 -24.84 -0.50
N ASP A 411 27.89 -24.32 0.71
CA ASP A 411 28.90 -24.65 1.69
C ASP A 411 28.24 -24.63 3.07
N ALA A 412 28.58 -25.57 3.94
CA ALA A 412 28.03 -25.68 5.29
C ALA A 412 28.33 -24.46 6.18
N THR A 413 29.38 -23.71 5.86
CA THR A 413 29.80 -22.49 6.59
C THR A 413 29.11 -21.23 6.09
N GLN A 414 28.44 -21.29 4.94
CA GLN A 414 27.77 -20.14 4.33
C GLN A 414 26.27 -20.12 4.66
N PRO A 415 25.65 -18.94 4.69
CA PRO A 415 24.20 -18.80 4.79
C PRO A 415 23.49 -19.60 3.70
N ALA A 416 22.31 -20.14 4.01
CA ALA A 416 21.52 -20.85 3.02
C ALA A 416 21.01 -19.88 1.94
N GLU A 417 21.00 -20.36 0.70
CA GLU A 417 20.32 -19.68 -0.40
C GLU A 417 18.86 -20.12 -0.44
N VAL A 418 17.95 -19.19 -0.74
CA VAL A 418 16.52 -19.45 -0.78
C VAL A 418 15.94 -18.92 -2.09
N VAL A 419 15.19 -19.77 -2.77
CA VAL A 419 14.34 -19.39 -3.91
C VAL A 419 12.89 -19.61 -3.55
N SER A 420 12.03 -18.64 -3.87
CA SER A 420 10.60 -18.73 -3.64
C SER A 420 9.84 -18.38 -4.91
N TRP A 421 8.79 -19.16 -5.20
CA TRP A 421 7.93 -18.91 -6.35
C TRP A 421 6.50 -19.32 -6.04
N ARG A 422 5.57 -18.95 -6.92
CA ARG A 422 4.15 -19.32 -6.88
C ARG A 422 3.74 -19.87 -8.22
N PHE A 423 2.76 -20.76 -8.22
CA PHE A 423 2.05 -21.22 -9.40
C PHE A 423 0.56 -21.31 -9.10
N LYS A 424 -0.26 -21.37 -10.12
CA LYS A 424 -1.72 -21.38 -10.01
C LYS A 424 -2.28 -22.74 -10.41
N ILE A 425 -3.39 -23.09 -9.76
CA ILE A 425 -4.16 -24.30 -10.05
C ILE A 425 -5.47 -23.86 -10.73
N ASP A 426 -5.73 -24.37 -11.92
CA ASP A 426 -7.05 -24.23 -12.52
C ASP A 426 -8.01 -25.22 -11.85
N LEU A 427 -8.76 -24.73 -10.86
CA LEU A 427 -9.74 -25.53 -10.13
C LEU A 427 -10.98 -25.88 -10.96
N LYS A 428 -11.20 -25.22 -12.11
CA LYS A 428 -12.35 -25.40 -13.02
C LYS A 428 -12.06 -26.46 -14.09
N ALA A 429 -10.78 -26.73 -14.37
CA ALA A 429 -10.40 -27.77 -15.31
C ALA A 429 -10.83 -29.15 -14.82
N SER A 430 -11.30 -30.01 -15.72
CA SER A 430 -11.57 -31.39 -15.42
C SER A 430 -10.26 -32.11 -15.11
N TYR A 431 -10.12 -32.60 -13.88
CA TYR A 431 -8.97 -33.36 -13.46
C TYR A 431 -9.08 -34.83 -13.90
N LEU A 432 -8.34 -35.19 -14.90
CA LEU A 432 -8.08 -36.56 -15.24
C LEU A 432 -6.71 -36.96 -14.63
N PRO A 433 -6.62 -37.93 -13.70
CA PRO A 433 -5.32 -38.41 -13.24
C PRO A 433 -4.56 -38.97 -14.46
N VAL A 434 -3.37 -38.44 -14.69
CA VAL A 434 -2.43 -39.02 -15.66
C VAL A 434 -2.02 -40.36 -15.05
N GLN A 435 -2.32 -41.44 -15.74
CA GLN A 435 -1.91 -42.82 -15.38
C GLN A 435 -0.39 -42.98 -15.41
#